data_879df6ecd68ada2324672b8323f08d1b
#
_entry.id   879df6ecd68ada2324672b8323f08d1b
#
_cell.length_a   1.000
_cell.length_b   1.000
_cell.length_c   1.000
_cell.angle_alpha   90.00
_cell.angle_beta   90.00
_cell.angle_gamma   90.00
#
_symmetry.space_group_name_H-M   'P 1'
#
loop_
_entity.id
_entity.type
_entity.pdbx_description
1 polymer ?
#
loop_
_entity_poly.entity_id
_entity_poly.type
_entity_poly.pdbx_seq_one_letter_code
_entity_poly.pdbx_strand_id
1 'polypeptide(L)'
;AVLFVVKIDWMATLKGFVWPTFALNSDSFTVVVAILGTTISPYLFFWQSSQEVEEIDRKEEAKPLEEAPRQAPKELNRIELDTLAGMAVSTIVAVAIMMCAAATLHANGKTDINSAADVAEALKPIAGNFAFVLFSLGIVG
;
A
#
# COMPACT_ATOMS: atom_id res chain seq x y z
N ALA A 1 -10.41 1.58 -11.62
CA ALA A 1 -11.21 2.54 -12.43
C ALA A 1 -10.37 3.76 -12.83
N VAL A 2 -9.72 4.47 -11.89
CA VAL A 2 -8.97 5.72 -12.17
C VAL A 2 -7.82 5.51 -13.16
N LEU A 3 -7.08 4.41 -13.07
CA LEU A 3 -5.97 4.07 -13.98
C LEU A 3 -6.38 3.99 -15.48
N PHE A 4 -7.67 3.74 -15.76
CA PHE A 4 -8.18 3.68 -17.12
C PHE A 4 -8.66 5.04 -17.66
N VAL A 5 -8.92 5.99 -16.75
CA VAL A 5 -9.39 7.34 -17.11
C VAL A 5 -8.23 8.31 -17.30
N VAL A 6 -7.15 8.11 -16.57
CA VAL A 6 -5.95 8.96 -16.64
C VAL A 6 -5.04 8.48 -17.78
N LYS A 7 -4.61 9.40 -18.63
CA LYS A 7 -3.62 9.10 -19.69
C LYS A 7 -2.25 8.89 -19.06
N ILE A 8 -1.90 7.63 -18.85
CA ILE A 8 -0.61 7.23 -18.29
C ILE A 8 0.30 6.81 -19.44
N ASP A 9 1.49 7.38 -19.50
CA ASP A 9 2.55 6.86 -20.36
C ASP A 9 3.16 5.61 -19.72
N TRP A 10 2.62 4.44 -20.09
CA TRP A 10 3.02 3.15 -19.56
C TRP A 10 4.49 2.82 -19.81
N MET A 11 5.05 3.28 -20.94
CA MET A 11 6.44 3.02 -21.28
C MET A 11 7.38 3.82 -20.37
N ALA A 12 7.10 5.10 -20.16
CA ALA A 12 7.85 5.94 -19.23
C ALA A 12 7.74 5.44 -17.78
N THR A 13 6.53 5.00 -17.38
CA THR A 13 6.27 4.43 -16.06
C THR A 13 7.07 3.16 -15.82
N LEU A 14 7.02 2.20 -16.74
CA LEU A 14 7.78 0.96 -16.63
C LEU A 14 9.30 1.21 -16.61
N LYS A 15 9.78 2.12 -17.44
CA LYS A 15 11.20 2.50 -17.45
C LYS A 15 11.63 3.11 -16.12
N GLY A 16 10.83 4.00 -15.53
CA GLY A 16 11.08 4.59 -14.21
C GLY A 16 11.03 3.55 -13.08
N PHE A 17 10.20 2.52 -13.21
CA PHE A 17 10.09 1.43 -12.24
C PHE A 17 11.31 0.50 -12.25
N VAL A 18 11.83 0.18 -13.45
CA VAL A 18 12.98 -0.71 -13.64
C VAL A 18 14.31 0.02 -13.41
N TRP A 19 14.35 1.30 -13.78
CA TRP A 19 15.57 2.12 -13.67
C TRP A 19 15.26 3.46 -13.00
N PRO A 20 15.02 3.45 -11.68
CA PRO A 20 14.73 4.69 -10.96
C PRO A 20 15.97 5.60 -10.95
N THR A 21 15.77 6.85 -11.32
CA THR A 21 16.79 7.90 -11.20
C THR A 21 16.70 8.49 -9.80
N PHE A 22 17.62 8.08 -8.92
CA PHE A 22 17.74 8.67 -7.59
C PHE A 22 18.73 9.86 -7.62
N ALA A 23 18.23 11.00 -7.24
CA ALA A 23 19.12 12.09 -6.83
C ALA A 23 19.69 11.74 -5.44
N LEU A 24 21.02 11.66 -5.32
CA LEU A 24 21.68 11.40 -4.03
C LEU A 24 21.70 12.70 -3.21
N ASN A 25 20.55 13.12 -2.72
CA ASN A 25 20.38 14.28 -1.86
C ASN A 25 19.67 13.89 -0.55
N SER A 26 19.71 14.77 0.43
CA SER A 26 19.09 14.57 1.75
C SER A 26 17.59 14.27 1.65
N ASP A 27 16.89 14.93 0.72
CA ASP A 27 15.45 14.81 0.55
C ASP A 27 15.07 13.41 0.04
N SER A 28 15.83 12.88 -0.93
CA SER A 28 15.61 11.51 -1.43
C SER A 28 15.85 10.46 -0.34
N PHE A 29 16.87 10.62 0.50
CA PHE A 29 17.09 9.73 1.64
C PHE A 29 15.94 9.82 2.65
N THR A 30 15.46 11.02 2.95
CA THR A 30 14.33 11.21 3.86
C THR A 30 13.08 10.50 3.34
N VAL A 31 12.77 10.62 2.06
CA VAL A 31 11.63 9.94 1.43
C VAL A 31 11.78 8.42 1.50
N VAL A 32 12.96 7.87 1.21
CA VAL A 32 13.23 6.43 1.31
C VAL A 32 13.03 5.94 2.74
N VAL A 33 13.58 6.64 3.73
CA VAL A 33 13.42 6.29 5.15
C VAL A 33 11.96 6.37 5.57
N ALA A 34 11.22 7.39 5.13
CA ALA A 34 9.78 7.53 5.42
C ALA A 34 8.97 6.38 4.82
N ILE A 35 9.22 6.00 3.57
CA ILE A 35 8.56 4.86 2.92
C ILE A 35 8.84 3.56 3.68
N LEU A 36 10.10 3.27 4.00
CA LEU A 36 10.48 2.07 4.75
C LEU A 36 9.85 2.08 6.14
N GLY A 37 9.85 3.22 6.83
CA GLY A 37 9.26 3.36 8.17
C GLY A 37 7.75 3.15 8.21
N THR A 38 7.04 3.57 7.17
CA THR A 38 5.58 3.37 7.06
C THR A 38 5.19 1.98 6.58
N THR A 39 6.05 1.33 5.78
CA THR A 39 5.76 0.01 5.20
C THR A 39 5.99 -1.11 6.20
N ILE A 40 7.01 -0.98 7.07
CA ILE A 40 7.32 -1.97 8.10
C ILE A 40 6.55 -1.61 9.37
N SER A 41 5.29 -2.03 9.45
CA SER A 41 4.46 -1.77 10.61
C SER A 41 4.41 -2.97 11.55
N PRO A 42 4.80 -2.83 12.85
CA PRO A 42 4.67 -3.89 13.84
C PRO A 42 3.22 -4.37 14.04
N TYR A 43 2.24 -3.49 13.82
CA TYR A 43 0.81 -3.82 13.98
C TYR A 43 0.35 -4.94 13.06
N LEU A 44 0.88 -5.05 11.85
CA LEU A 44 0.54 -6.12 10.92
C LEU A 44 0.98 -7.49 11.46
N PHE A 45 2.14 -7.57 12.09
CA PHE A 45 2.63 -8.80 12.70
C PHE A 45 1.76 -9.23 13.89
N PHE A 46 1.39 -8.29 14.75
CA PHE A 46 0.52 -8.57 15.89
C PHE A 46 -0.88 -8.99 15.43
N TRP A 47 -1.43 -8.31 14.44
CA TRP A 47 -2.74 -8.65 13.90
C TRP A 47 -2.74 -10.03 13.25
N GLN A 48 -1.76 -10.33 12.41
CA GLN A 48 -1.62 -11.65 11.80
C GLN A 48 -1.48 -12.75 12.85
N SER A 49 -0.65 -12.54 13.87
CA SER A 49 -0.50 -13.49 14.96
C SER A 49 -1.82 -13.71 15.72
N SER A 50 -2.58 -12.66 15.98
CA SER A 50 -3.89 -12.75 16.63
C SER A 50 -4.88 -13.52 15.77
N GLN A 51 -4.92 -13.26 14.46
CA GLN A 51 -5.81 -14.00 13.54
C GLN A 51 -5.48 -15.49 13.47
N GLU A 52 -4.19 -15.84 13.50
CA GLU A 52 -3.80 -17.26 13.53
C GLU A 52 -4.27 -17.96 14.81
N VAL A 53 -4.20 -17.30 15.97
CA VAL A 53 -4.74 -17.84 17.23
C VAL A 53 -6.26 -18.02 17.13
N GLU A 54 -6.99 -17.01 16.65
CA GLU A 54 -8.43 -17.12 16.47
C GLU A 54 -8.84 -18.24 15.48
N GLU A 55 -8.03 -18.48 14.46
CA GLU A 55 -8.30 -19.55 13.50
C GLU A 55 -8.09 -20.92 14.10
N ILE A 56 -7.07 -21.09 14.95
CA ILE A 56 -6.84 -22.31 15.70
C ILE A 56 -8.04 -22.58 16.65
N ASP A 57 -8.51 -21.54 17.35
CA ASP A 57 -9.64 -21.66 18.28
C ASP A 57 -10.98 -22.00 17.59
N ARG A 58 -11.14 -21.57 16.32
CA ARG A 58 -12.35 -21.85 15.54
C ARG A 58 -12.38 -23.23 14.90
N LYS A 59 -11.24 -23.85 14.70
CA LYS A 59 -11.12 -25.17 14.06
C LYS A 59 -10.86 -26.24 15.13
N GLU A 60 -11.85 -27.08 15.38
CA GLU A 60 -11.73 -28.17 16.37
C GLU A 60 -10.54 -29.13 16.13
N GLU A 61 -10.11 -29.24 14.86
CA GLU A 61 -9.00 -30.12 14.47
C GLU A 61 -7.63 -29.40 14.48
N ALA A 62 -7.62 -28.06 14.55
CA ALA A 62 -6.40 -27.29 14.56
C ALA A 62 -5.82 -27.24 15.97
N LYS A 63 -4.52 -27.44 16.07
CA LYS A 63 -3.77 -27.34 17.32
C LYS A 63 -2.54 -26.46 17.12
N PRO A 64 -2.04 -25.83 18.20
CA PRO A 64 -0.76 -25.16 18.14
C PRO A 64 0.31 -26.06 17.50
N LEU A 65 1.15 -25.50 16.63
CA LEU A 65 2.14 -26.30 15.89
C LEU A 65 3.15 -27.00 16.83
N GLU A 66 3.34 -26.50 18.03
CA GLU A 66 4.15 -27.15 19.06
C GLU A 66 3.56 -28.50 19.49
N GLU A 67 2.23 -28.60 19.53
CA GLU A 67 1.52 -29.83 19.89
C GLU A 67 1.25 -30.74 18.70
N ALA A 68 1.18 -30.16 17.51
CA ALA A 68 0.85 -30.89 16.26
C ALA A 68 1.85 -30.59 15.12
N PRO A 69 3.14 -30.93 15.25
CA PRO A 69 4.17 -30.59 14.26
C PRO A 69 3.92 -31.23 12.89
N ARG A 70 3.09 -32.27 12.79
CA ARG A 70 2.70 -32.86 11.50
C ARG A 70 1.80 -31.97 10.66
N GLN A 71 1.12 -30.99 11.26
CA GLN A 71 0.28 -30.02 10.57
C GLN A 71 1.11 -28.87 10.00
N ALA A 72 2.33 -28.65 10.48
CA ALA A 72 3.17 -27.52 10.16
C ALA A 72 3.34 -27.28 8.63
N PRO A 73 3.63 -28.28 7.77
CA PRO A 73 3.81 -28.01 6.36
C PRO A 73 2.57 -27.45 5.68
N LYS A 74 1.38 -27.90 6.07
CA LYS A 74 0.12 -27.44 5.53
C LYS A 74 -0.23 -26.03 6.01
N GLU A 75 -0.11 -25.78 7.29
CA GLU A 75 -0.46 -24.49 7.89
C GLU A 75 0.54 -23.41 7.51
N LEU A 76 1.83 -23.69 7.45
CA LEU A 76 2.85 -22.74 7.00
C LEU A 76 2.65 -22.37 5.52
N ASN A 77 2.35 -23.33 4.65
CA ASN A 77 2.07 -23.03 3.24
C ASN A 77 0.79 -22.19 3.08
N ARG A 78 -0.23 -22.40 3.90
CA ARG A 78 -1.43 -21.56 3.93
C ARG A 78 -1.10 -20.13 4.34
N ILE A 79 -0.36 -19.95 5.45
CA ILE A 79 0.07 -18.64 5.96
C ILE A 79 0.92 -17.91 4.91
N GLU A 80 1.85 -18.62 4.27
CA GLU A 80 2.70 -18.08 3.21
C GLU A 80 1.86 -17.59 2.02
N LEU A 81 0.88 -18.38 1.58
CA LEU A 81 0.01 -18.01 0.46
C LEU A 81 -0.88 -16.80 0.81
N ASP A 82 -1.47 -16.78 2.00
CA ASP A 82 -2.29 -15.66 2.48
C ASP A 82 -1.48 -14.38 2.58
N THR A 83 -0.29 -14.48 3.15
CA THR A 83 0.64 -13.35 3.28
C THR A 83 1.05 -12.83 1.90
N LEU A 84 1.45 -13.71 1.01
CA LEU A 84 1.86 -13.34 -0.35
C LEU A 84 0.70 -12.67 -1.11
N ALA A 85 -0.49 -13.23 -1.05
CA ALA A 85 -1.67 -12.67 -1.70
C ALA A 85 -2.05 -11.30 -1.13
N GLY A 86 -2.08 -11.17 0.19
CA GLY A 86 -2.39 -9.91 0.87
C GLY A 86 -1.37 -8.82 0.56
N MET A 87 -0.07 -9.16 0.61
CA MET A 87 1.00 -8.21 0.26
C MET A 87 0.97 -7.82 -1.21
N ALA A 88 0.70 -8.76 -2.13
CA ALA A 88 0.58 -8.46 -3.54
C ALA A 88 -0.55 -7.47 -3.82
N VAL A 89 -1.74 -7.70 -3.25
CA VAL A 89 -2.89 -6.80 -3.40
C VAL A 89 -2.58 -5.43 -2.81
N SER A 90 -2.03 -5.36 -1.61
CA SER A 90 -1.64 -4.10 -0.96
C SER A 90 -0.63 -3.31 -1.79
N THR A 91 0.40 -3.98 -2.31
CA THR A 91 1.41 -3.36 -3.15
C THR A 91 0.80 -2.82 -4.46
N ILE A 92 -0.07 -3.59 -5.11
CA ILE A 92 -0.77 -3.15 -6.33
C ILE A 92 -1.61 -1.89 -6.05
N VAL A 93 -2.33 -1.86 -4.93
CA VAL A 93 -3.12 -0.68 -4.53
C VAL A 93 -2.22 0.52 -4.25
N ALA A 94 -1.11 0.34 -3.53
CA ALA A 94 -0.16 1.41 -3.26
C ALA A 94 0.44 1.99 -4.54
N VAL A 95 0.88 1.12 -5.46
CA VAL A 95 1.39 1.53 -6.79
C VAL A 95 0.31 2.27 -7.58
N ALA A 96 -0.93 1.78 -7.57
CA ALA A 96 -2.04 2.44 -8.26
C ALA A 96 -2.30 3.85 -7.70
N ILE A 97 -2.23 4.03 -6.38
CA ILE A 97 -2.38 5.34 -5.74
C ILE A 97 -1.24 6.28 -6.15
N MET A 98 0.00 5.81 -6.10
CA MET A 98 1.17 6.60 -6.52
C MET A 98 1.08 7.02 -7.99
N MET A 99 0.68 6.12 -8.88
CA MET A 99 0.49 6.42 -10.31
C MET A 99 -0.64 7.44 -10.53
N CYS A 100 -1.74 7.33 -9.79
CA CYS A 100 -2.83 8.30 -9.85
C CYS A 100 -2.37 9.67 -9.37
N ALA A 101 -1.65 9.75 -8.26
CA ALA A 101 -1.11 10.99 -7.74
C ALA A 101 -0.12 11.63 -8.73
N ALA A 102 0.81 10.86 -9.28
CA ALA A 102 1.76 11.34 -10.28
C ALA A 102 1.05 11.88 -11.53
N ALA A 103 0.07 11.15 -12.05
CA ALA A 103 -0.63 11.51 -13.28
C ALA A 103 -1.63 12.68 -13.10
N THR A 104 -2.12 12.92 -11.89
CA THR A 104 -3.06 14.00 -11.62
C THR A 104 -2.38 15.24 -11.03
N LEU A 105 -1.66 15.09 -9.95
CA LEU A 105 -1.08 16.22 -9.21
C LEU A 105 0.16 16.76 -9.94
N HIS A 106 1.12 15.91 -10.27
CA HIS A 106 2.34 16.32 -10.95
C HIS A 106 2.06 16.89 -12.35
N ALA A 107 1.18 16.27 -13.12
CA ALA A 107 0.78 16.76 -14.44
C ALA A 107 0.09 18.14 -14.39
N ASN A 108 -0.52 18.51 -13.26
CA ASN A 108 -1.11 19.84 -13.04
C ASN A 108 -0.17 20.82 -12.31
N GLY A 109 1.12 20.50 -12.24
CA GLY A 109 2.15 21.37 -11.66
C GLY A 109 2.13 21.46 -10.14
N LYS A 110 1.41 20.58 -9.46
CA LYS A 110 1.38 20.47 -7.99
C LYS A 110 2.46 19.51 -7.53
N THR A 111 3.66 20.02 -7.32
CA THR A 111 4.84 19.24 -6.93
C THR A 111 5.21 19.40 -5.46
N ASP A 112 4.71 20.46 -4.82
CA ASP A 112 4.98 20.77 -3.42
C ASP A 112 3.75 20.45 -2.58
N ILE A 113 3.74 19.25 -1.99
CA ILE A 113 2.66 18.70 -1.19
C ILE A 113 3.24 18.34 0.17
N ASN A 114 2.90 19.12 1.18
CA ASN A 114 3.42 18.98 2.53
C ASN A 114 2.43 18.32 3.51
N SER A 115 1.17 18.24 3.13
CA SER A 115 0.10 17.68 3.98
C SER A 115 -0.96 16.94 3.19
N ALA A 116 -1.72 16.08 3.88
CA ALA A 116 -2.91 15.43 3.32
C ALA A 116 -3.99 16.44 2.90
N ALA A 117 -4.07 17.58 3.59
CA ALA A 117 -4.98 18.67 3.22
C ALA A 117 -4.63 19.29 1.86
N ASP A 118 -3.32 19.44 1.56
CA ASP A 118 -2.86 19.96 0.26
C ASP A 118 -3.24 19.01 -0.89
N VAL A 119 -3.16 17.69 -0.63
CA VAL A 119 -3.63 16.68 -1.60
C VAL A 119 -5.12 16.81 -1.86
N ALA A 120 -5.93 16.92 -0.79
CA ALA A 120 -7.38 17.08 -0.89
C ALA A 120 -7.75 18.34 -1.69
N GLU A 121 -7.07 19.47 -1.42
CA GLU A 121 -7.30 20.73 -2.11
C GLU A 121 -6.85 20.68 -3.57
N ALA A 122 -5.71 20.03 -3.85
CA ALA A 122 -5.20 19.86 -5.20
C ALA A 122 -6.08 18.95 -6.07
N LEU A 123 -6.81 18.01 -5.48
CA LEU A 123 -7.77 17.16 -6.18
C LEU A 123 -9.07 17.89 -6.54
N LYS A 124 -9.44 18.93 -5.83
CA LYS A 124 -10.68 19.66 -6.00
C LYS A 124 -10.91 20.19 -7.43
N PRO A 125 -9.96 20.89 -8.07
CA PRO A 125 -10.13 21.35 -9.45
C PRO A 125 -10.11 20.24 -10.49
N ILE A 126 -9.52 19.07 -10.17
CA ILE A 126 -9.35 17.95 -11.10
C ILE A 126 -10.56 17.03 -11.10
N ALA A 127 -11.06 16.69 -9.92
CA ALA A 127 -12.09 15.67 -9.72
C ALA A 127 -13.33 16.20 -8.97
N GLY A 128 -13.41 17.51 -8.74
CA GLY A 128 -14.55 18.17 -8.14
C GLY A 128 -14.67 18.00 -6.62
N ASN A 129 -15.69 18.64 -6.07
CA ASN A 129 -15.93 18.65 -4.61
C ASN A 129 -16.19 17.25 -4.03
N PHE A 130 -16.72 16.34 -4.84
CA PHE A 130 -16.98 14.97 -4.39
C PHE A 130 -15.70 14.20 -4.09
N ALA A 131 -14.67 14.36 -4.93
CA ALA A 131 -13.36 13.74 -4.67
C ALA A 131 -12.69 14.31 -3.41
N PHE A 132 -12.81 15.61 -3.17
CA PHE A 132 -12.35 16.24 -1.95
C PHE A 132 -13.00 15.60 -0.70
N VAL A 133 -14.32 15.44 -0.70
CA VAL A 133 -15.07 14.82 0.41
C VAL A 133 -14.67 13.35 0.61
N LEU A 134 -14.61 12.56 -0.48
CA LEU A 134 -14.22 11.16 -0.41
C LEU A 134 -12.81 10.98 0.12
N PHE A 135 -11.87 11.80 -0.34
CA PHE A 135 -10.49 11.77 0.12
C PHE A 135 -10.38 12.13 1.60
N SER A 136 -11.09 13.20 2.01
CA SER A 136 -11.11 13.63 3.41
C SER A 136 -11.71 12.57 4.33
N LEU A 137 -12.79 11.91 3.92
CA LEU A 137 -13.37 10.78 4.66
C LEU A 137 -12.41 9.59 4.76
N GLY A 138 -11.66 9.31 3.70
CA GLY A 138 -10.66 8.23 3.70
C GLY A 138 -9.45 8.48 4.61
N ILE A 139 -9.19 9.75 4.97
CA ILE A 139 -8.11 10.09 5.92
C ILE A 139 -8.60 9.94 7.37
N VAL A 140 -9.88 10.24 7.60
CA VAL A 140 -10.46 10.24 8.96
C VAL A 140 -10.88 8.83 9.40
N GLY A 141 -11.25 7.96 8.46
CA GLY A 141 -11.70 6.59 8.69
C GLY A 141 -10.61 5.59 8.69
#